data_099d5280ca79d887a11139c3b28e0a5c
#
_entry.id   099d5280ca79d887a11139c3b28e0a5c
#
_cell.length_a   1.000
_cell.length_b   1.000
_cell.length_c   1.000
_cell.angle_alpha   90.00
_cell.angle_beta   90.00
_cell.angle_gamma   90.00
#
_symmetry.space_group_name_H-M   'P 1'
#
loop_
_entity.id
_entity.type
_entity.pdbx_description
1 polymer ?
#
loop_
_entity_poly.entity_id
_entity_poly.type
_entity_poly.pdbx_seq_one_letter_code
_entity_poly.pdbx_strand_id
1 'polypeptide(L)'
;MLNIESVNQFYGQSHTLWDLNLNIEEGKCTCLMGRNGVGKTTLLKCVMGLLPVRSGKLDFAGQDISKLAAHRRAYLGIGFVPQGREIFSQLTVRENLEIGLPVRKKGQREIPGFIFEQFPVLKEMLNRRGGDLSGGQQQQLAIGRALVLEPKLLILDEPTEGIQPNIVQQIGDIIKKLNRELGLTVLLVEQKLPFARRVGDKFCIMDKGRNVAAGTIDQLSDELVSQYLTV
;
A
#
# COMPACT_ATOMS: atom_id res chain seq x y z
N MET A 1 -5.41 -1.32 13.77
CA MET A 1 -5.32 -2.29 12.62
C MET A 1 -3.93 -2.92 12.51
N LEU A 2 -2.87 -2.16 12.25
CA LEU A 2 -1.49 -2.65 12.22
C LEU A 2 -0.67 -1.85 13.23
N ASN A 3 0.00 -2.56 14.17
CA ASN A 3 0.90 -1.97 15.15
C ASN A 3 2.32 -2.50 14.96
N ILE A 4 3.29 -1.61 14.87
CA ILE A 4 4.71 -1.87 14.64
C ILE A 4 5.45 -1.35 15.86
N GLU A 5 6.13 -2.23 16.59
CA GLU A 5 6.79 -1.92 17.86
C GLU A 5 8.28 -2.23 17.79
N SER A 6 9.10 -1.20 17.92
CA SER A 6 10.57 -1.27 18.01
C SER A 6 11.20 -2.18 16.97
N VAL A 7 10.70 -2.09 15.72
CA VAL A 7 11.16 -2.96 14.64
C VAL A 7 12.56 -2.54 14.18
N ASN A 8 13.45 -3.54 14.14
CA ASN A 8 14.80 -3.43 13.61
C ASN A 8 14.98 -4.38 12.41
N GLN A 9 15.56 -3.87 11.33
CA GLN A 9 15.84 -4.65 10.14
C GLN A 9 17.23 -4.32 9.59
N PHE A 10 17.89 -5.34 9.04
CA PHE A 10 19.24 -5.26 8.50
C PHE A 10 19.32 -5.89 7.12
N TYR A 11 20.09 -5.27 6.21
CA TYR A 11 20.62 -5.92 5.01
C TYR A 11 22.09 -6.31 5.26
N GLY A 12 22.33 -7.59 5.57
CA GLY A 12 23.64 -8.04 6.03
C GLY A 12 24.02 -7.33 7.34
N GLN A 13 25.05 -6.48 7.30
CA GLN A 13 25.48 -5.66 8.43
C GLN A 13 24.89 -4.24 8.43
N SER A 14 24.23 -3.83 7.34
CA SER A 14 23.64 -2.50 7.24
C SER A 14 22.31 -2.41 7.98
N HIS A 15 22.26 -1.64 9.08
CA HIS A 15 21.06 -1.40 9.86
C HIS A 15 20.17 -0.39 9.13
N THR A 16 18.99 -0.81 8.68
CA THR A 16 18.10 0.00 7.83
C THR A 16 16.90 0.54 8.58
N LEU A 17 16.26 -0.26 9.46
CA LEU A 17 15.18 0.20 10.34
C LEU A 17 15.67 0.16 11.77
N TRP A 18 15.46 1.27 12.50
CA TRP A 18 16.02 1.52 13.83
C TRP A 18 14.90 1.76 14.84
N ASP A 19 14.57 0.74 15.67
CA ASP A 19 13.54 0.81 16.70
C ASP A 19 12.26 1.49 16.21
N LEU A 20 11.85 1.15 14.97
CA LEU A 20 10.77 1.82 14.28
C LEU A 20 9.43 1.48 14.92
N ASN A 21 8.67 2.52 15.25
CA ASN A 21 7.32 2.42 15.80
C ASN A 21 6.34 3.09 14.85
N LEU A 22 5.23 2.41 14.53
CA LEU A 22 4.19 2.96 13.66
C LEU A 22 2.84 2.28 13.99
N ASN A 23 1.81 3.08 14.16
CA ASN A 23 0.45 2.60 14.35
C ASN A 23 -0.43 3.03 13.17
N ILE A 24 -1.06 2.06 12.52
CA ILE A 24 -2.06 2.27 11.46
C ILE A 24 -3.44 1.99 12.06
N GLU A 25 -4.24 3.05 12.16
CA GLU A 25 -5.59 2.96 12.70
C GLU A 25 -6.56 2.34 11.70
N GLU A 26 -7.49 1.57 12.21
CA GLU A 26 -8.54 0.96 11.40
C GLU A 26 -9.43 2.01 10.74
N GLY A 27 -9.79 1.79 9.47
CA GLY A 27 -10.63 2.69 8.71
C GLY A 27 -10.00 4.04 8.37
N LYS A 28 -8.69 4.23 8.57
CA LYS A 28 -7.97 5.45 8.25
C LYS A 28 -7.00 5.25 7.09
N CYS A 29 -6.76 6.33 6.35
CA CYS A 29 -5.68 6.42 5.37
C CYS A 29 -4.47 7.09 6.03
N THR A 30 -3.41 6.30 6.28
CA THR A 30 -2.15 6.81 6.83
C THR A 30 -1.12 6.97 5.72
N CYS A 31 -0.60 8.19 5.55
CA CYS A 31 0.46 8.51 4.60
C CYS A 31 1.83 8.34 5.25
N LEU A 32 2.62 7.36 4.77
CA LEU A 32 4.01 7.19 5.14
C LEU A 32 4.89 8.00 4.19
N MET A 33 5.57 8.99 4.73
CA MET A 33 6.36 9.97 3.97
C MET A 33 7.83 9.92 4.35
N GLY A 34 8.68 10.51 3.55
CA GLY A 34 10.12 10.58 3.77
C GLY A 34 10.89 10.53 2.46
N ARG A 35 12.15 10.97 2.50
CA ARG A 35 13.04 11.00 1.33
C ARG A 35 13.32 9.60 0.79
N ASN A 36 13.90 9.52 -0.40
CA ASN A 36 14.35 8.25 -0.95
C ASN A 36 15.47 7.65 -0.08
N GLY A 37 15.46 6.31 0.08
CA GLY A 37 16.46 5.60 0.85
C GLY A 37 16.26 5.60 2.38
N VAL A 38 15.25 6.29 2.95
CA VAL A 38 15.04 6.32 4.41
C VAL A 38 14.47 5.02 5.00
N GLY A 39 14.11 4.01 4.16
CA GLY A 39 13.64 2.71 4.63
C GLY A 39 12.14 2.44 4.44
N LYS A 40 11.36 3.31 3.75
CA LYS A 40 9.91 3.12 3.53
C LYS A 40 9.59 1.76 2.90
N THR A 41 10.14 1.45 1.73
CA THR A 41 9.94 0.17 1.03
C THR A 41 10.47 -1.02 1.84
N THR A 42 11.54 -0.84 2.62
CA THR A 42 12.04 -1.86 3.56
C THR A 42 10.99 -2.18 4.61
N LEU A 43 10.37 -1.16 5.20
CA LEU A 43 9.27 -1.34 6.16
C LEU A 43 8.10 -2.10 5.53
N LEU A 44 7.67 -1.71 4.32
CA LEU A 44 6.59 -2.41 3.63
C LEU A 44 6.93 -3.89 3.36
N LYS A 45 8.16 -4.17 2.94
CA LYS A 45 8.64 -5.56 2.74
C LYS A 45 8.64 -6.35 4.06
N CYS A 46 8.99 -5.72 5.19
CA CYS A 46 8.87 -6.34 6.51
C CYS A 46 7.41 -6.63 6.87
N VAL A 47 6.51 -5.67 6.66
CA VAL A 47 5.06 -5.84 6.90
C VAL A 47 4.49 -6.94 6.01
N MET A 48 4.94 -7.07 4.77
CA MET A 48 4.50 -8.12 3.84
C MET A 48 5.15 -9.49 4.08
N GLY A 49 6.16 -9.59 4.97
CA GLY A 49 6.90 -10.83 5.22
C GLY A 49 7.85 -11.24 4.10
N LEU A 50 8.22 -10.28 3.24
CA LEU A 50 9.21 -10.43 2.17
C LEU A 50 10.64 -10.21 2.69
N LEU A 51 10.77 -9.50 3.82
CA LEU A 51 12.01 -9.33 4.57
C LEU A 51 11.77 -9.69 6.04
N PRO A 52 12.70 -10.43 6.67
CA PRO A 52 12.60 -10.72 8.09
C PRO A 52 12.89 -9.48 8.93
N VAL A 53 12.20 -9.32 10.04
CA VAL A 53 12.58 -8.38 11.11
C VAL A 53 13.62 -9.05 12.02
N ARG A 54 14.64 -8.31 12.45
CA ARG A 54 15.66 -8.81 13.37
C ARG A 54 15.15 -8.84 14.81
N SER A 55 14.42 -7.81 15.20
CA SER A 55 13.77 -7.66 16.51
C SER A 55 12.59 -6.72 16.41
N GLY A 56 11.80 -6.65 17.46
CA GLY A 56 10.54 -5.92 17.50
C GLY A 56 9.35 -6.79 17.16
N LYS A 57 8.17 -6.20 17.08
CA LYS A 57 6.90 -6.90 16.87
C LYS A 57 6.09 -6.23 15.76
N LEU A 58 5.44 -7.05 14.93
CA LEU A 58 4.41 -6.66 13.99
C LEU A 58 3.10 -7.32 14.41
N ASP A 59 2.13 -6.53 14.83
CA ASP A 59 0.80 -7.00 15.20
C ASP A 59 -0.23 -6.52 14.17
N PHE A 60 -0.99 -7.45 13.60
CA PHE A 60 -2.07 -7.14 12.67
C PHE A 60 -3.40 -7.65 13.22
N ALA A 61 -4.30 -6.73 13.51
CA ALA A 61 -5.63 -7.04 14.06
C ALA A 61 -5.59 -7.94 15.31
N GLY A 62 -4.61 -7.72 16.20
CA GLY A 62 -4.41 -8.48 17.43
C GLY A 62 -3.63 -9.78 17.26
N GLN A 63 -3.13 -10.06 16.06
CA GLN A 63 -2.31 -11.24 15.78
C GLN A 63 -0.86 -10.83 15.47
N ASP A 64 0.10 -11.48 16.18
CA ASP A 64 1.53 -11.31 15.85
C ASP A 64 1.82 -11.96 14.50
N ILE A 65 2.25 -11.12 13.56
CA ILE A 65 2.63 -11.52 12.20
C ILE A 65 4.14 -11.48 11.95
N SER A 66 4.96 -11.17 12.95
CA SER A 66 6.40 -10.94 12.80
C SER A 66 7.13 -12.08 12.08
N LYS A 67 6.71 -13.33 12.33
CA LYS A 67 7.31 -14.54 11.76
C LYS A 67 6.43 -15.22 10.70
N LEU A 68 5.26 -14.66 10.38
CA LEU A 68 4.37 -15.25 9.38
C LEU A 68 4.91 -15.06 7.97
N ALA A 69 4.84 -16.11 7.16
CA ALA A 69 5.17 -16.06 5.74
C ALA A 69 4.21 -15.13 4.98
N ALA A 70 4.67 -14.52 3.88
CA ALA A 70 3.94 -13.52 3.09
C ALA A 70 2.53 -13.99 2.69
N HIS A 71 2.39 -15.22 2.16
CA HIS A 71 1.08 -15.76 1.76
C HIS A 71 0.09 -15.83 2.93
N ARG A 72 0.55 -16.15 4.15
CA ARG A 72 -0.32 -16.15 5.34
C ARG A 72 -0.84 -14.77 5.69
N ARG A 73 -0.02 -13.72 5.48
CA ARG A 73 -0.44 -12.32 5.69
C ARG A 73 -1.50 -11.89 4.67
N ALA A 74 -1.40 -12.34 3.44
CA ALA A 74 -2.46 -12.13 2.44
C ALA A 74 -3.79 -12.77 2.88
N TYR A 75 -3.77 -14.01 3.41
CA TYR A 75 -4.96 -14.66 3.98
C TYR A 75 -5.56 -13.93 5.19
N LEU A 76 -4.77 -13.18 5.94
CA LEU A 76 -5.26 -12.34 7.04
C LEU A 76 -5.96 -11.06 6.54
N GLY A 77 -5.81 -10.73 5.25
CA GLY A 77 -6.42 -9.57 4.62
C GLY A 77 -5.46 -8.38 4.43
N ILE A 78 -4.18 -8.62 4.18
CA ILE A 78 -3.23 -7.58 3.78
C ILE A 78 -3.08 -7.63 2.27
N GLY A 79 -3.55 -6.58 1.57
CA GLY A 79 -3.34 -6.36 0.14
C GLY A 79 -2.15 -5.42 -0.09
N PHE A 80 -1.37 -5.67 -1.16
CA PHE A 80 -0.17 -4.88 -1.45
C PHE A 80 -0.05 -4.55 -2.94
N VAL A 81 0.21 -3.29 -3.22
CA VAL A 81 0.59 -2.79 -4.55
C VAL A 81 2.00 -2.21 -4.42
N PRO A 82 3.02 -2.90 -4.94
CA PRO A 82 4.41 -2.44 -4.87
C PRO A 82 4.66 -1.27 -5.84
N GLN A 83 5.76 -0.55 -5.61
CA GLN A 83 6.31 0.41 -6.56
C GLN A 83 6.55 -0.30 -7.91
N GLY A 84 6.27 0.36 -9.02
CA GLY A 84 6.40 -0.24 -10.36
C GLY A 84 5.25 -1.18 -10.75
N ARG A 85 4.18 -1.27 -9.93
CA ARG A 85 2.91 -1.99 -10.23
C ARG A 85 3.03 -3.51 -10.19
N GLU A 86 4.12 -4.10 -10.68
CA GLU A 86 4.41 -5.53 -10.75
C GLU A 86 3.22 -6.36 -11.28
N ILE A 87 2.58 -5.87 -12.36
CA ILE A 87 1.56 -6.65 -13.06
C ILE A 87 2.20 -7.78 -13.88
N PHE A 88 1.46 -8.83 -14.15
CA PHE A 88 1.88 -9.91 -15.04
C PHE A 88 1.61 -9.49 -16.49
N SER A 89 2.63 -8.97 -17.16
CA SER A 89 2.51 -8.34 -18.50
C SER A 89 2.01 -9.29 -19.58
N GLN A 90 2.33 -10.58 -19.47
CA GLN A 90 1.94 -11.62 -20.45
C GLN A 90 0.52 -12.15 -20.19
N LEU A 91 -0.02 -11.98 -19.00
CA LEU A 91 -1.37 -12.38 -18.66
C LEU A 91 -2.38 -11.30 -19.07
N THR A 92 -3.58 -11.70 -19.37
CA THR A 92 -4.71 -10.80 -19.61
C THR A 92 -5.09 -10.04 -18.35
N VAL A 93 -5.89 -8.98 -18.49
CA VAL A 93 -6.48 -8.24 -17.34
C VAL A 93 -7.27 -9.21 -16.46
N ARG A 94 -8.09 -10.08 -17.05
CA ARG A 94 -8.85 -11.11 -16.33
C ARG A 94 -7.93 -12.00 -15.51
N GLU A 95 -6.94 -12.62 -16.13
CA GLU A 95 -6.02 -13.53 -15.46
C GLU A 95 -5.22 -12.84 -14.35
N ASN A 96 -4.79 -11.57 -14.54
CA ASN A 96 -4.16 -10.78 -13.50
C ASN A 96 -5.08 -10.61 -12.27
N LEU A 97 -6.36 -10.34 -12.47
CA LEU A 97 -7.34 -10.21 -11.38
C LEU A 97 -7.61 -11.55 -10.70
N GLU A 98 -7.70 -12.64 -11.47
CA GLU A 98 -8.01 -13.99 -10.99
C GLU A 98 -6.91 -14.58 -10.08
N ILE A 99 -5.66 -14.12 -10.19
CA ILE A 99 -4.56 -14.55 -9.30
C ILE A 99 -4.89 -14.31 -7.82
N GLY A 100 -5.66 -13.29 -7.49
CA GLY A 100 -6.09 -13.01 -6.13
C GLY A 100 -7.18 -13.95 -5.59
N LEU A 101 -7.93 -14.62 -6.44
CA LEU A 101 -9.11 -15.42 -6.06
C LEU A 101 -8.81 -16.56 -5.07
N PRO A 102 -7.68 -17.31 -5.18
CA PRO A 102 -7.39 -18.40 -4.24
C PRO A 102 -7.28 -17.97 -2.77
N VAL A 103 -7.01 -16.69 -2.49
CA VAL A 103 -6.91 -16.14 -1.13
C VAL A 103 -8.28 -15.86 -0.52
N ARG A 104 -9.32 -15.72 -1.34
CA ARG A 104 -10.70 -15.46 -0.89
C ARG A 104 -11.32 -16.67 -0.18
N LYS A 105 -12.41 -16.43 0.53
CA LYS A 105 -13.16 -17.48 1.21
C LYS A 105 -13.58 -18.57 0.22
N LYS A 106 -13.58 -19.82 0.70
CA LYS A 106 -13.95 -20.99 -0.10
C LYS A 106 -15.33 -20.79 -0.74
N GLY A 107 -15.42 -20.95 -2.07
CA GLY A 107 -16.65 -20.76 -2.84
C GLY A 107 -16.74 -19.41 -3.58
N GLN A 108 -15.93 -18.42 -3.25
CA GLN A 108 -15.90 -17.12 -3.94
C GLN A 108 -14.81 -17.14 -5.03
N ARG A 109 -15.17 -17.62 -6.22
CA ARG A 109 -14.23 -17.79 -7.34
C ARG A 109 -14.39 -16.78 -8.46
N GLU A 110 -15.26 -15.78 -8.28
CA GLU A 110 -15.49 -14.73 -9.27
C GLU A 110 -14.82 -13.42 -8.85
N ILE A 111 -14.38 -12.64 -9.84
CA ILE A 111 -13.90 -11.30 -9.61
C ILE A 111 -15.04 -10.46 -9.03
N PRO A 112 -14.87 -9.81 -7.87
CA PRO A 112 -15.94 -9.01 -7.28
C PRO A 112 -16.41 -7.91 -8.22
N GLY A 113 -17.73 -7.74 -8.37
CA GLY A 113 -18.32 -6.76 -9.28
C GLY A 113 -17.88 -5.33 -8.99
N PHE A 114 -17.67 -4.98 -7.70
CA PHE A 114 -17.21 -3.66 -7.29
C PHE A 114 -15.86 -3.25 -7.90
N ILE A 115 -14.98 -4.22 -8.27
CA ILE A 115 -13.73 -3.93 -8.98
C ILE A 115 -14.01 -3.20 -10.29
N PHE A 116 -14.99 -3.65 -11.04
CA PHE A 116 -15.39 -3.05 -12.32
C PHE A 116 -16.18 -1.76 -12.15
N GLU A 117 -16.83 -1.56 -11.01
CA GLU A 117 -17.46 -0.30 -10.65
C GLU A 117 -16.43 0.79 -10.32
N GLN A 118 -15.33 0.41 -9.65
CA GLN A 118 -14.23 1.33 -9.36
C GLN A 118 -13.33 1.57 -10.58
N PHE A 119 -13.12 0.55 -11.42
CA PHE A 119 -12.23 0.57 -12.59
C PHE A 119 -12.98 0.08 -13.85
N PRO A 120 -13.92 0.86 -14.41
CA PRO A 120 -14.70 0.44 -15.58
C PRO A 120 -13.83 0.02 -16.76
N VAL A 121 -12.71 0.69 -16.97
CA VAL A 121 -11.74 0.39 -18.04
C VAL A 121 -11.21 -1.04 -17.98
N LEU A 122 -11.10 -1.64 -16.81
CA LEU A 122 -10.65 -3.03 -16.67
C LEU A 122 -11.69 -4.01 -17.21
N LYS A 123 -12.98 -3.69 -17.08
CA LYS A 123 -14.06 -4.50 -17.65
C LYS A 123 -14.04 -4.50 -19.18
N GLU A 124 -13.78 -3.32 -19.76
CA GLU A 124 -13.69 -3.18 -21.22
C GLU A 124 -12.45 -3.91 -21.80
N MET A 125 -11.40 -4.07 -20.99
CA MET A 125 -10.11 -4.60 -21.43
C MET A 125 -9.81 -6.02 -20.90
N LEU A 126 -10.81 -6.75 -20.42
CA LEU A 126 -10.64 -8.06 -19.74
C LEU A 126 -9.76 -9.05 -20.50
N ASN A 127 -9.86 -9.08 -21.83
CA ASN A 127 -9.12 -10.02 -22.68
C ASN A 127 -7.79 -9.45 -23.21
N ARG A 128 -7.44 -8.20 -22.83
CA ARG A 128 -6.21 -7.55 -23.25
C ARG A 128 -5.06 -7.95 -22.31
N ARG A 129 -3.85 -8.11 -22.85
CA ARG A 129 -2.67 -8.37 -22.01
C ARG A 129 -2.35 -7.17 -21.14
N GLY A 130 -1.91 -7.42 -19.91
CA GLY A 130 -1.50 -6.37 -18.98
C GLY A 130 -0.39 -5.48 -19.53
N GLY A 131 0.54 -6.07 -20.28
CA GLY A 131 1.64 -5.32 -20.92
C GLY A 131 1.21 -4.31 -21.99
N ASP A 132 0.03 -4.51 -22.61
CA ASP A 132 -0.51 -3.63 -23.66
C ASP A 132 -1.32 -2.44 -23.09
N LEU A 133 -1.45 -2.36 -21.76
CA LEU A 133 -2.16 -1.28 -21.10
C LEU A 133 -1.26 -0.04 -20.95
N SER A 134 -1.86 1.15 -20.94
CA SER A 134 -1.16 2.37 -20.54
C SER A 134 -0.70 2.31 -19.08
N GLY A 135 0.29 3.10 -18.69
CA GLY A 135 0.78 3.12 -17.31
C GLY A 135 -0.30 3.37 -16.25
N GLY A 136 -1.26 4.25 -16.54
CA GLY A 136 -2.41 4.50 -15.65
C GLY A 136 -3.36 3.31 -15.55
N GLN A 137 -3.63 2.62 -16.67
CA GLN A 137 -4.45 1.40 -16.68
C GLN A 137 -3.75 0.23 -15.97
N GLN A 138 -2.43 0.09 -16.12
CA GLN A 138 -1.64 -0.87 -15.36
C GLN A 138 -1.71 -0.62 -13.85
N GLN A 139 -1.71 0.64 -13.43
CA GLN A 139 -1.86 1.01 -12.02
C GLN A 139 -3.25 0.65 -11.51
N GLN A 140 -4.30 0.93 -12.28
CA GLN A 140 -5.65 0.51 -11.94
C GLN A 140 -5.77 -1.02 -11.85
N LEU A 141 -5.12 -1.75 -12.76
CA LEU A 141 -5.05 -3.21 -12.70
C LEU A 141 -4.33 -3.71 -11.45
N ALA A 142 -3.20 -3.11 -11.10
CA ALA A 142 -2.44 -3.48 -9.89
C ALA A 142 -3.26 -3.27 -8.61
N ILE A 143 -3.96 -2.13 -8.50
CA ILE A 143 -4.86 -1.84 -7.38
C ILE A 143 -6.05 -2.81 -7.39
N GLY A 144 -6.69 -3.01 -8.54
CA GLY A 144 -7.80 -3.96 -8.71
C GLY A 144 -7.41 -5.38 -8.27
N ARG A 145 -6.23 -5.86 -8.68
CA ARG A 145 -5.69 -7.16 -8.27
C ARG A 145 -5.53 -7.28 -6.75
N ALA A 146 -5.04 -6.24 -6.08
CA ALA A 146 -4.93 -6.22 -4.64
C ALA A 146 -6.30 -6.18 -3.95
N LEU A 147 -7.28 -5.49 -4.54
CA LEU A 147 -8.64 -5.38 -4.00
C LEU A 147 -9.47 -6.65 -4.19
N VAL A 148 -9.15 -7.51 -5.18
CA VAL A 148 -9.82 -8.82 -5.35
C VAL A 148 -9.75 -9.66 -4.07
N LEU A 149 -8.71 -9.50 -3.25
CA LEU A 149 -8.55 -10.17 -1.96
C LEU A 149 -9.59 -9.73 -0.92
N GLU A 150 -10.33 -8.64 -1.17
CA GLU A 150 -11.16 -7.93 -0.18
C GLU A 150 -10.36 -7.65 1.11
N PRO A 151 -9.23 -6.92 0.99
CA PRO A 151 -8.31 -6.76 2.10
C PRO A 151 -8.91 -5.89 3.21
N LYS A 152 -8.44 -6.11 4.46
CA LYS A 152 -8.69 -5.22 5.60
C LYS A 152 -7.72 -4.03 5.62
N LEU A 153 -6.50 -4.26 5.13
CA LEU A 153 -5.45 -3.26 4.96
C LEU A 153 -4.94 -3.30 3.52
N LEU A 154 -5.03 -2.19 2.82
CA LEU A 154 -4.42 -1.99 1.51
C LEU A 154 -3.15 -1.16 1.65
N ILE A 155 -2.03 -1.71 1.21
CA ILE A 155 -0.73 -1.04 1.19
C ILE A 155 -0.44 -0.62 -0.26
N LEU A 156 -0.13 0.67 -0.47
CA LEU A 156 0.19 1.24 -1.77
C LEU A 156 1.56 1.91 -1.69
N ASP A 157 2.53 1.42 -2.48
CA ASP A 157 3.88 1.98 -2.54
C ASP A 157 4.03 2.87 -3.77
N GLU A 158 4.02 4.19 -3.57
CA GLU A 158 4.14 5.25 -4.59
C GLU A 158 3.18 5.07 -5.79
N PRO A 159 1.87 4.94 -5.56
CA PRO A 159 0.90 4.58 -6.61
C PRO A 159 0.74 5.64 -7.69
N THR A 160 1.29 6.84 -7.52
CA THR A 160 1.18 7.96 -8.46
C THR A 160 2.42 8.17 -9.32
N GLU A 161 3.47 7.33 -9.13
CA GLU A 161 4.72 7.47 -9.87
C GLU A 161 4.54 7.16 -11.36
N GLY A 162 5.05 8.05 -12.23
CA GLY A 162 5.02 7.86 -13.67
C GLY A 162 3.61 7.81 -14.29
N ILE A 163 2.62 8.44 -13.64
CA ILE A 163 1.21 8.45 -14.08
C ILE A 163 0.76 9.87 -14.42
N GLN A 164 -0.11 9.97 -15.43
CA GLN A 164 -0.69 11.23 -15.86
C GLN A 164 -1.56 11.87 -14.76
N PRO A 165 -1.58 13.21 -14.65
CA PRO A 165 -2.29 13.91 -13.57
C PRO A 165 -3.78 13.58 -13.44
N ASN A 166 -4.50 13.40 -14.54
CA ASN A 166 -5.92 13.03 -14.56
C ASN A 166 -6.16 11.64 -13.93
N ILE A 167 -5.27 10.68 -14.20
CA ILE A 167 -5.35 9.32 -13.62
C ILE A 167 -4.96 9.36 -12.13
N VAL A 168 -3.96 10.18 -11.75
CA VAL A 168 -3.62 10.41 -10.34
C VAL A 168 -4.84 10.91 -9.56
N GLN A 169 -5.60 11.85 -10.13
CA GLN A 169 -6.83 12.34 -9.52
C GLN A 169 -7.86 11.21 -9.32
N GLN A 170 -8.11 10.41 -10.35
CA GLN A 170 -9.02 9.27 -10.28
C GLN A 170 -8.61 8.26 -9.21
N ILE A 171 -7.31 7.89 -9.15
CA ILE A 171 -6.79 6.98 -8.12
C ILE A 171 -7.02 7.57 -6.73
N GLY A 172 -6.80 8.87 -6.54
CA GLY A 172 -7.07 9.54 -5.26
C GLY A 172 -8.55 9.46 -4.86
N ASP A 173 -9.47 9.67 -5.80
CA ASP A 173 -10.91 9.58 -5.53
C ASP A 173 -11.33 8.15 -5.19
N ILE A 174 -10.77 7.17 -5.88
CA ILE A 174 -11.00 5.74 -5.58
C ILE A 174 -10.48 5.39 -4.18
N ILE A 175 -9.25 5.78 -3.82
CA ILE A 175 -8.71 5.54 -2.47
C ILE A 175 -9.62 6.14 -1.40
N LYS A 176 -10.06 7.40 -1.58
CA LYS A 176 -10.99 8.06 -0.65
C LYS A 176 -12.31 7.33 -0.54
N LYS A 177 -12.87 6.91 -1.66
CA LYS A 177 -14.14 6.18 -1.70
C LYS A 177 -14.02 4.83 -0.96
N LEU A 178 -12.99 4.04 -1.27
CA LEU A 178 -12.74 2.76 -0.61
C LEU A 178 -12.54 2.94 0.91
N ASN A 179 -11.82 3.98 1.31
CA ASN A 179 -11.60 4.26 2.73
C ASN A 179 -12.88 4.73 3.44
N ARG A 180 -13.57 5.74 2.89
CA ARG A 180 -14.72 6.38 3.56
C ARG A 180 -16.02 5.58 3.49
N GLU A 181 -16.29 4.95 2.34
CA GLU A 181 -17.55 4.24 2.11
C GLU A 181 -17.47 2.77 2.52
N LEU A 182 -16.30 2.12 2.31
CA LEU A 182 -16.11 0.70 2.62
C LEU A 182 -15.29 0.46 3.90
N GLY A 183 -14.85 1.52 4.59
CA GLY A 183 -14.06 1.41 5.81
C GLY A 183 -12.68 0.77 5.62
N LEU A 184 -12.18 0.70 4.38
CA LEU A 184 -10.89 0.08 4.08
C LEU A 184 -9.75 0.87 4.73
N THR A 185 -8.92 0.19 5.51
CA THR A 185 -7.69 0.79 6.05
C THR A 185 -6.64 0.89 4.94
N VAL A 186 -5.99 2.05 4.83
CA VAL A 186 -4.97 2.28 3.79
C VAL A 186 -3.66 2.74 4.42
N LEU A 187 -2.55 2.08 4.04
CA LEU A 187 -1.19 2.57 4.24
C LEU A 187 -0.65 3.01 2.88
N LEU A 188 -0.51 4.31 2.71
CA LEU A 188 -0.05 4.94 1.48
C LEU A 188 1.37 5.45 1.65
N VAL A 189 2.33 4.91 0.91
CA VAL A 189 3.65 5.53 0.76
C VAL A 189 3.58 6.52 -0.39
N GLU A 190 3.90 7.78 -0.12
CA GLU A 190 3.81 8.83 -1.13
C GLU A 190 4.80 9.96 -0.84
N GLN A 191 5.37 10.53 -1.91
CA GLN A 191 6.27 11.68 -1.83
C GLN A 191 5.59 12.97 -2.28
N LYS A 192 4.52 12.88 -3.09
CA LYS A 192 3.76 14.03 -3.59
C LYS A 192 2.85 14.58 -2.50
N LEU A 193 3.33 15.62 -1.81
CA LEU A 193 2.62 16.26 -0.71
C LEU A 193 1.16 16.64 -1.04
N PRO A 194 0.84 17.24 -2.23
CA PRO A 194 -0.54 17.56 -2.55
C PRO A 194 -1.45 16.32 -2.60
N PHE A 195 -0.92 15.19 -3.09
CA PHE A 195 -1.69 13.95 -3.13
C PHE A 195 -1.89 13.36 -1.73
N ALA A 196 -0.83 13.32 -0.91
CA ALA A 196 -0.91 12.86 0.47
C ALA A 196 -1.90 13.69 1.30
N ARG A 197 -1.85 15.03 1.21
CA ARG A 197 -2.80 15.96 1.86
C ARG A 197 -4.24 15.75 1.37
N ARG A 198 -4.43 15.36 0.10
CA ARG A 198 -5.76 15.12 -0.46
C ARG A 198 -6.41 13.85 0.06
N VAL A 199 -5.66 12.75 0.22
CA VAL A 199 -6.22 11.42 0.48
C VAL A 199 -6.00 10.93 1.91
N GLY A 200 -5.01 11.47 2.62
CA GLY A 200 -4.62 11.04 3.96
C GLY A 200 -5.53 11.58 5.06
N ASP A 201 -5.74 10.77 6.09
CA ASP A 201 -6.27 11.20 7.38
C ASP A 201 -5.13 11.46 8.36
N LYS A 202 -4.07 10.66 8.27
CA LYS A 202 -2.89 10.72 9.14
C LYS A 202 -1.60 10.68 8.32
N PHE A 203 -0.53 11.16 8.92
CA PHE A 203 0.81 11.02 8.36
C PHE A 203 1.79 10.43 9.36
N CYS A 204 2.85 9.82 8.82
CA CYS A 204 4.06 9.45 9.52
C CYS A 204 5.24 9.81 8.64
N ILE A 205 6.22 10.52 9.17
CA ILE A 205 7.45 10.85 8.46
C ILE A 205 8.57 9.95 8.96
N MET A 206 9.21 9.27 8.01
CA MET A 206 10.43 8.51 8.25
C MET A 206 11.67 9.29 7.84
N ASP A 207 12.68 9.26 8.70
CA ASP A 207 14.04 9.67 8.37
C ASP A 207 15.04 8.67 8.96
N LYS A 208 16.06 8.31 8.19
CA LYS A 208 17.15 7.38 8.58
C LYS A 208 16.66 6.14 9.32
N GLY A 209 15.60 5.52 8.81
CA GLY A 209 15.03 4.28 9.34
C GLY A 209 14.20 4.43 10.62
N ARG A 210 13.88 5.65 11.05
CA ARG A 210 13.09 5.96 12.25
C ARG A 210 11.83 6.73 11.89
N ASN A 211 10.81 6.61 12.70
CA ASN A 211 9.69 7.57 12.70
C ASN A 211 10.13 8.81 13.46
N VAL A 212 10.08 9.97 12.80
CA VAL A 212 10.51 11.27 13.36
C VAL A 212 9.35 12.22 13.62
N ALA A 213 8.22 12.05 12.95
CA ALA A 213 7.00 12.81 13.19
C ALA A 213 5.78 11.99 12.76
N ALA A 214 4.68 12.12 13.47
CA ALA A 214 3.39 11.54 13.10
C ALA A 214 2.26 12.40 13.67
N GLY A 215 1.09 12.38 13.02
CA GLY A 215 -0.08 13.14 13.43
C GLY A 215 -1.25 13.01 12.47
N THR A 216 -2.28 13.84 12.66
CA THR A 216 -3.33 14.03 11.66
C THR A 216 -2.81 14.82 10.48
N ILE A 217 -3.41 14.65 9.32
CA ILE A 217 -2.89 15.27 8.08
C ILE A 217 -2.84 16.81 8.16
N ASP A 218 -3.74 17.43 8.93
CA ASP A 218 -3.80 18.88 9.13
C ASP A 218 -2.61 19.40 9.96
N GLN A 219 -1.97 18.52 10.77
CA GLN A 219 -0.77 18.82 11.56
C GLN A 219 0.53 18.73 10.75
N LEU A 220 0.44 18.31 9.47
CA LEU A 220 1.59 18.28 8.57
C LEU A 220 1.97 19.70 8.16
N SER A 221 2.77 20.35 9.01
CA SER A 221 3.17 21.74 8.81
C SER A 221 4.24 21.90 7.73
N ASP A 222 4.39 23.11 7.20
CA ASP A 222 5.41 23.41 6.19
C ASP A 222 6.84 23.34 6.79
N GLU A 223 7.00 23.53 8.11
CA GLU A 223 8.27 23.31 8.82
C GLU A 223 8.68 21.83 8.76
N LEU A 224 7.76 20.90 9.08
CA LEU A 224 8.01 19.45 8.98
C LEU A 224 8.33 19.04 7.55
N VAL A 225 7.59 19.59 6.58
CA VAL A 225 7.84 19.36 5.15
C VAL A 225 9.24 19.84 4.76
N SER A 226 9.60 21.07 5.12
CA SER A 226 10.92 21.65 4.83
C SER A 226 12.05 20.86 5.47
N GLN A 227 11.87 20.42 6.71
CA GLN A 227 12.90 19.71 7.48
C GLN A 227 13.17 18.30 6.95
N TYR A 228 12.12 17.55 6.59
CA TYR A 228 12.23 16.11 6.34
C TYR A 228 11.89 15.66 4.92
N LEU A 229 11.17 16.45 4.14
CA LEU A 229 10.66 16.02 2.83
C LEU A 229 11.29 16.77 1.65
N THR A 230 11.74 18.01 1.84
CA THR A 230 12.45 18.75 0.79
C THR A 230 13.95 18.41 0.78
N VAL A 231 14.54 18.40 -0.41
CA VAL A 231 15.99 18.21 -0.63
C VAL A 231 16.70 19.55 -0.50
#